data_bba32afc416d057d60a90f433e0a8778
#
_entry.id   bba32afc416d057d60a90f433e0a8778
#
_cell.length_a   1.000
_cell.length_b   1.000
_cell.length_c   1.000
_cell.angle_alpha   90.00
_cell.angle_beta   90.00
_cell.angle_gamma   90.00
#
_symmetry.space_group_name_H-M   'P 1'
#
loop_
_entity.id
_entity.type
_entity.pdbx_description
1 polymer ?
#
loop_
_entity_poly.entity_id
_entity_poly.type
_entity_poly.pdbx_seq_one_letter_code
_entity_poly.pdbx_strand_id
1 'polypeptide(L)'
;MTPSKSRYSNTRTDAYDAYDSVGRFLYIKGSLTPQHVYRLREIDEAWRGPQVDEILDTLRARGVSLRQVDWLVSKYGVSNPIVQWKGDVAISLGEVYYGMLKVWRRRAFDCFARHSKVFYQGADGTMKQTSVGQLNFWHVMNRDFGFAEVLRRPALLEAVREDMQKDTNKGEKKRKRSRRKAPPVSPTIKMRALRQARPG
;
A
#
# COMPACT_ATOMS: atom_id res chain seq x y z
N MET A 1 -24.01 -59.01 -3.14
CA MET A 1 -24.15 -57.65 -3.70
C MET A 1 -23.72 -56.62 -2.65
N THR A 2 -22.53 -56.12 -2.80
CA THR A 2 -21.94 -55.12 -1.92
C THR A 2 -22.20 -53.72 -2.48
N PRO A 3 -22.68 -52.75 -1.70
CA PRO A 3 -22.93 -51.41 -2.22
C PRO A 3 -21.62 -50.62 -2.46
N SER A 4 -21.52 -50.08 -3.64
CA SER A 4 -20.48 -49.21 -4.13
C SER A 4 -20.34 -47.98 -3.22
N LYS A 5 -19.13 -47.74 -2.66
CA LYS A 5 -18.76 -46.53 -1.94
C LYS A 5 -18.67 -45.35 -2.95
N SER A 6 -19.64 -44.45 -2.88
CA SER A 6 -19.61 -43.18 -3.57
C SER A 6 -18.39 -42.37 -3.12
N ARG A 7 -17.48 -42.10 -4.07
CA ARG A 7 -16.39 -41.14 -3.94
C ARG A 7 -16.95 -39.71 -4.13
N TYR A 8 -17.54 -39.15 -3.12
CA TYR A 8 -17.65 -37.69 -3.02
C TYR A 8 -16.45 -37.20 -2.23
N SER A 9 -15.43 -36.78 -2.95
CA SER A 9 -14.30 -36.07 -2.38
C SER A 9 -14.79 -34.69 -1.89
N ASN A 10 -14.62 -34.47 -0.61
CA ASN A 10 -15.02 -33.27 0.11
C ASN A 10 -14.02 -32.13 -0.19
N THR A 11 -14.07 -31.56 -1.40
CA THR A 11 -13.16 -30.49 -1.87
C THR A 11 -13.38 -29.13 -1.18
N ARG A 12 -14.32 -29.05 -0.22
CA ARG A 12 -14.63 -27.80 0.50
C ARG A 12 -13.89 -27.64 1.83
N THR A 13 -13.45 -28.74 2.44
CA THR A 13 -12.71 -28.73 3.72
C THR A 13 -11.26 -28.34 3.54
N ASP A 14 -10.60 -28.74 2.45
CA ASP A 14 -9.17 -28.52 2.23
C ASP A 14 -8.80 -27.03 2.06
N ALA A 15 -9.73 -26.19 1.63
CA ALA A 15 -9.49 -24.75 1.43
C ALA A 15 -9.40 -23.98 2.76
N TYR A 16 -10.12 -24.39 3.80
CA TYR A 16 -10.11 -23.73 5.12
C TYR A 16 -8.85 -24.08 5.92
N ASP A 17 -8.27 -25.25 5.73
CA ASP A 17 -7.04 -25.67 6.41
C ASP A 17 -5.80 -24.89 5.96
N ALA A 18 -5.87 -24.20 4.82
CA ALA A 18 -4.80 -23.36 4.30
C ALA A 18 -4.74 -21.97 4.96
N TYR A 19 -5.79 -21.56 5.68
CA TYR A 19 -5.86 -20.24 6.29
C TYR A 19 -5.78 -20.30 7.81
N ASP A 20 -5.23 -19.24 8.37
CA ASP A 20 -5.20 -18.95 9.79
C ASP A 20 -5.94 -17.62 10.02
N SER A 21 -6.31 -17.30 11.28
CA SER A 21 -7.07 -16.10 11.58
C SER A 21 -6.52 -15.33 12.77
N VAL A 22 -6.69 -14.01 12.74
CA VAL A 22 -6.51 -13.10 13.87
C VAL A 22 -7.72 -12.17 13.89
N GLY A 23 -8.64 -12.39 14.85
CA GLY A 23 -9.89 -11.67 14.89
C GLY A 23 -10.64 -11.78 13.56
N ARG A 24 -10.91 -10.63 12.93
CA ARG A 24 -11.60 -10.52 11.63
C ARG A 24 -10.71 -10.77 10.41
N PHE A 25 -9.41 -10.93 10.59
CA PHE A 25 -8.47 -11.06 9.48
C PHE A 25 -8.11 -12.51 9.24
N LEU A 26 -8.23 -12.98 7.99
CA LEU A 26 -7.78 -14.28 7.51
C LEU A 26 -6.47 -14.10 6.73
N TYR A 27 -5.56 -15.06 6.83
CA TYR A 27 -4.31 -15.07 6.08
C TYR A 27 -3.83 -16.50 5.81
N ILE A 28 -3.02 -16.67 4.78
CA ILE A 28 -2.44 -17.98 4.45
C ILE A 28 -1.46 -18.37 5.54
N LYS A 29 -1.57 -19.59 6.09
CA LYS A 29 -0.66 -20.13 7.12
C LYS A 29 0.80 -19.97 6.73
N GLY A 30 1.61 -19.47 7.63
CA GLY A 30 3.04 -19.23 7.40
C GLY A 30 3.40 -18.03 6.52
N SER A 31 2.42 -17.31 5.96
CA SER A 31 2.68 -16.12 5.14
C SER A 31 3.00 -14.86 5.95
N LEU A 32 2.68 -14.84 7.24
CA LEU A 32 2.90 -13.71 8.13
C LEU A 32 3.98 -14.03 9.17
N THR A 33 4.77 -13.02 9.51
CA THR A 33 5.69 -13.10 10.66
C THR A 33 4.93 -12.92 11.98
N PRO A 34 5.46 -13.39 13.13
CA PRO A 34 4.85 -13.15 14.44
C PRO A 34 4.57 -11.67 14.71
N GLN A 35 5.44 -10.77 14.24
CA GLN A 35 5.25 -9.31 14.36
C GLN A 35 4.03 -8.82 13.57
N HIS A 36 3.79 -9.37 12.36
CA HIS A 36 2.60 -9.05 11.59
C HIS A 36 1.33 -9.54 12.28
N VAL A 37 1.33 -10.74 12.83
CA VAL A 37 0.20 -11.32 13.57
C VAL A 37 -0.10 -10.48 14.81
N TYR A 38 0.92 -10.14 15.59
CA TYR A 38 0.77 -9.23 16.74
C TYR A 38 0.12 -7.90 16.33
N ARG A 39 0.61 -7.29 15.25
CA ARG A 39 0.07 -6.01 14.77
C ARG A 39 -1.37 -6.11 14.28
N LEU A 40 -1.74 -7.20 13.61
CA LEU A 40 -3.14 -7.44 13.22
C LEU A 40 -4.07 -7.54 14.43
N ARG A 41 -3.59 -8.15 15.53
CA ARG A 41 -4.35 -8.24 16.77
C ARG A 41 -4.60 -6.85 17.38
N GLU A 42 -3.59 -6.01 17.47
CA GLU A 42 -3.75 -4.63 17.93
C GLU A 42 -4.71 -3.82 17.03
N ILE A 43 -4.63 -4.00 15.73
CA ILE A 43 -5.54 -3.33 14.78
C ILE A 43 -6.97 -3.84 14.97
N ASP A 44 -7.16 -5.15 15.16
CA ASP A 44 -8.48 -5.75 15.36
C ASP A 44 -9.14 -5.28 16.65
N GLU A 45 -8.39 -5.23 17.74
CA GLU A 45 -8.86 -4.72 19.03
C GLU A 45 -9.28 -3.23 18.96
N ALA A 46 -8.54 -2.42 18.21
CA ALA A 46 -8.84 -1.01 18.00
C ALA A 46 -9.89 -0.76 16.90
N TRP A 47 -10.32 -1.81 16.18
CA TRP A 47 -11.21 -1.69 15.04
C TRP A 47 -12.65 -1.42 15.46
N ARG A 48 -13.12 -0.22 15.20
CA ARG A 48 -14.49 0.22 15.53
C ARG A 48 -15.39 0.36 14.30
N GLY A 49 -15.25 -0.52 13.35
CA GLY A 49 -16.08 -0.52 12.12
C GLY A 49 -15.28 -0.51 10.81
N PRO A 50 -15.92 -0.28 9.68
CA PRO A 50 -15.33 -0.43 8.34
C PRO A 50 -14.37 0.71 7.95
N GLN A 51 -13.46 1.13 8.85
CA GLN A 51 -12.60 2.31 8.66
C GLN A 51 -11.77 2.27 7.37
N VAL A 52 -11.25 1.10 6.99
CA VAL A 52 -10.44 0.98 5.76
C VAL A 52 -11.33 1.11 4.51
N ASP A 53 -12.49 0.49 4.53
CA ASP A 53 -13.46 0.57 3.44
C ASP A 53 -13.94 2.00 3.23
N GLU A 54 -14.35 2.66 4.31
CA GLU A 54 -14.81 4.05 4.27
C GLU A 54 -13.74 4.98 3.69
N ILE A 55 -12.47 4.80 4.11
CA ILE A 55 -11.36 5.58 3.59
C ILE A 55 -11.16 5.32 2.09
N LEU A 56 -11.10 4.05 1.68
CA LEU A 56 -10.89 3.68 0.28
C LEU A 56 -12.05 4.14 -0.60
N ASP A 57 -13.28 4.08 -0.11
CA ASP A 57 -14.46 4.55 -0.84
C ASP A 57 -14.48 6.09 -0.92
N THR A 58 -14.10 6.78 0.15
CA THR A 58 -13.90 8.24 0.13
C THR A 58 -12.85 8.65 -0.91
N LEU A 59 -11.72 7.94 -0.98
CA LEU A 59 -10.69 8.19 -1.98
C LEU A 59 -11.22 8.00 -3.40
N ARG A 60 -11.94 6.90 -3.65
CA ARG A 60 -12.55 6.61 -4.97
C ARG A 60 -13.56 7.68 -5.37
N ALA A 61 -14.48 8.03 -4.48
CA ALA A 61 -15.51 9.04 -4.72
C ALA A 61 -14.91 10.42 -5.07
N ARG A 62 -13.72 10.72 -4.54
CA ARG A 62 -13.00 11.99 -4.78
C ARG A 62 -11.96 11.92 -5.91
N GLY A 63 -11.83 10.77 -6.57
CA GLY A 63 -10.81 10.57 -7.60
C GLY A 63 -9.37 10.66 -7.09
N VAL A 64 -9.15 10.37 -5.79
CA VAL A 64 -7.83 10.40 -5.16
C VAL A 64 -7.18 9.02 -5.27
N SER A 65 -6.03 8.95 -5.92
CA SER A 65 -5.27 7.71 -6.03
C SER A 65 -4.40 7.47 -4.80
N LEU A 66 -4.08 6.20 -4.51
CA LEU A 66 -3.12 5.85 -3.46
C LEU A 66 -1.73 6.45 -3.73
N ARG A 67 -1.39 6.71 -4.99
CA ARG A 67 -0.15 7.40 -5.34
C ARG A 67 -0.15 8.86 -4.87
N GLN A 68 -1.28 9.55 -4.93
CA GLN A 68 -1.42 10.90 -4.38
C GLN A 68 -1.32 10.88 -2.85
N VAL A 69 -1.88 9.84 -2.21
CA VAL A 69 -1.73 9.63 -0.76
C VAL A 69 -0.26 9.42 -0.38
N ASP A 70 0.45 8.54 -1.07
CA ASP A 70 1.90 8.32 -0.84
C ASP A 70 2.70 9.60 -1.05
N TRP A 71 2.39 10.36 -2.10
CA TRP A 71 3.03 11.65 -2.36
C TRP A 71 2.75 12.67 -1.26
N LEU A 72 1.50 12.76 -0.83
CA LEU A 72 1.07 13.67 0.24
C LEU A 72 1.88 13.44 1.52
N VAL A 73 2.05 12.19 1.96
CA VAL A 73 2.75 11.90 3.22
C VAL A 73 4.27 11.90 3.09
N SER A 74 4.81 11.47 1.93
CA SER A 74 6.25 11.24 1.76
C SER A 74 7.01 12.42 1.16
N LYS A 75 6.35 13.34 0.46
CA LYS A 75 6.99 14.47 -0.21
C LYS A 75 6.30 15.80 0.10
N TYR A 76 5.03 15.93 -0.29
CA TYR A 76 4.33 17.19 -0.16
C TYR A 76 4.24 17.67 1.29
N GLY A 77 3.81 16.81 2.22
CA GLY A 77 3.66 17.13 3.64
C GLY A 77 4.98 17.36 4.38
N VAL A 78 6.10 16.98 3.77
CA VAL A 78 7.45 17.31 4.28
C VAL A 78 7.86 18.72 3.86
N SER A 79 7.62 19.08 2.59
CA SER A 79 7.96 20.40 2.05
C SER A 79 6.94 21.48 2.45
N ASN A 80 5.71 21.07 2.74
CA ASN A 80 4.59 21.94 3.12
C ASN A 80 3.98 21.38 4.42
N PRO A 81 4.47 21.75 5.60
CA PRO A 81 4.05 21.15 6.86
C PRO A 81 2.52 21.24 7.05
N ILE A 82 1.89 20.07 7.12
CA ILE A 82 0.47 19.92 7.46
C ILE A 82 0.45 19.57 8.93
N VAL A 83 -0.06 20.48 9.75
CA VAL A 83 -0.06 20.37 11.20
C VAL A 83 -1.47 20.14 11.72
N GLN A 84 -1.58 19.25 12.70
CA GLN A 84 -2.74 19.12 13.57
C GLN A 84 -2.36 19.36 15.02
N TRP A 85 -3.27 19.94 15.77
CA TRP A 85 -3.10 20.19 17.19
C TRP A 85 -3.79 19.09 18.00
N LYS A 86 -3.06 18.49 18.95
CA LYS A 86 -3.60 17.59 19.99
C LYS A 86 -3.32 18.22 21.33
N GLY A 87 -4.32 18.89 21.89
CA GLY A 87 -4.09 19.80 23.01
C GLY A 87 -3.13 20.90 22.59
N ASP A 88 -2.08 21.11 23.36
CA ASP A 88 -1.03 22.13 23.11
C ASP A 88 0.11 21.64 22.22
N VAL A 89 0.04 20.39 21.70
CA VAL A 89 1.11 19.80 20.90
C VAL A 89 0.77 19.89 19.42
N ALA A 90 1.63 20.54 18.65
CA ALA A 90 1.59 20.57 17.20
C ALA A 90 2.23 19.30 16.62
N ILE A 91 1.49 18.54 15.83
CA ILE A 91 1.95 17.30 15.20
C ILE A 91 1.96 17.48 13.69
N SER A 92 3.11 17.25 13.06
CA SER A 92 3.28 17.32 11.61
C SER A 92 3.01 15.97 10.94
N LEU A 93 2.29 15.99 9.82
CA LEU A 93 2.01 14.80 9.00
C LEU A 93 3.29 14.08 8.58
N GLY A 94 4.29 14.82 8.12
CA GLY A 94 5.57 14.28 7.69
C GLY A 94 6.34 13.61 8.83
N GLU A 95 6.34 14.23 10.02
CA GLU A 95 7.01 13.68 11.21
C GLU A 95 6.36 12.36 11.66
N VAL A 96 5.03 12.28 11.71
CA VAL A 96 4.31 11.04 12.02
C VAL A 96 4.68 9.96 11.02
N TYR A 97 4.59 10.26 9.71
CA TYR A 97 4.90 9.29 8.67
C TYR A 97 6.32 8.74 8.77
N TYR A 98 7.33 9.62 8.84
CA TYR A 98 8.73 9.19 8.93
C TYR A 98 9.10 8.57 10.27
N GLY A 99 8.47 9.00 11.36
CA GLY A 99 8.59 8.35 12.66
C GLY A 99 8.13 6.89 12.58
N MET A 100 6.98 6.65 11.95
CA MET A 100 6.44 5.29 11.79
C MET A 100 7.27 4.43 10.84
N LEU A 101 7.89 4.99 9.80
CA LEU A 101 8.80 4.25 8.92
C LEU A 101 10.08 3.76 9.64
N LYS A 102 10.53 4.45 10.69
CA LYS A 102 11.64 3.98 11.54
C LYS A 102 11.22 2.77 12.38
N VAL A 103 9.97 2.74 12.86
CA VAL A 103 9.43 1.64 13.66
C VAL A 103 9.06 0.44 12.79
N TRP A 104 8.35 0.69 11.70
CA TRP A 104 7.68 -0.34 10.90
C TRP A 104 8.30 -0.46 9.52
N ARG A 105 9.35 -0.52 9.15
CA ARG A 105 9.85 -0.66 7.77
C ARG A 105 8.75 -0.55 6.70
N ARG A 106 9.04 -0.09 5.52
CA ARG A 106 8.05 0.16 4.45
C ARG A 106 7.15 -1.04 4.10
N ARG A 107 7.60 -2.27 4.31
CA ARG A 107 6.79 -3.48 4.08
C ARG A 107 5.61 -3.63 5.04
N ALA A 108 5.73 -3.10 6.24
CA ALA A 108 4.71 -3.16 7.28
C ALA A 108 4.01 -1.81 7.53
N PHE A 109 4.32 -0.78 6.73
CA PHE A 109 3.71 0.55 6.81
C PHE A 109 3.69 1.19 5.41
N ASP A 110 2.63 0.90 4.63
CA ASP A 110 2.51 1.31 3.23
C ASP A 110 1.03 1.53 2.89
N CYS A 111 0.70 2.64 2.27
CA CYS A 111 -0.68 2.93 1.86
C CYS A 111 -1.20 2.00 0.74
N PHE A 112 -0.31 1.28 0.06
CA PHE A 112 -0.67 0.31 -0.96
C PHE A 112 -0.86 -1.09 -0.38
N ALA A 113 -1.79 -1.88 -0.94
CA ALA A 113 -1.98 -3.27 -0.57
C ALA A 113 -0.89 -4.18 -1.17
N ARG A 114 0.38 -3.95 -0.80
CA ARG A 114 1.55 -4.73 -1.22
C ARG A 114 1.98 -5.69 -0.11
N HIS A 115 2.73 -6.75 -0.46
CA HIS A 115 3.27 -7.73 0.50
C HIS A 115 2.18 -8.40 1.39
N SER A 116 2.55 -9.10 2.39
CA SER A 116 1.80 -9.72 3.51
C SER A 116 0.27 -9.59 3.42
N LYS A 117 -0.34 -10.35 2.48
CA LYS A 117 -1.77 -10.28 2.19
C LYS A 117 -2.62 -10.81 3.32
N VAL A 118 -3.72 -10.12 3.58
CA VAL A 118 -4.78 -10.53 4.50
C VAL A 118 -6.13 -10.27 3.87
N PHE A 119 -7.13 -11.01 4.35
CA PHE A 119 -8.51 -10.91 3.89
C PHE A 119 -9.40 -10.57 5.08
N TYR A 120 -10.44 -9.80 4.85
CA TYR A 120 -11.44 -9.44 5.86
C TYR A 120 -12.80 -9.28 5.18
N GLN A 121 -13.86 -9.44 5.97
CA GLN A 121 -15.21 -9.20 5.49
C GLN A 121 -15.51 -7.70 5.56
N GLY A 122 -15.82 -7.10 4.42
CA GLY A 122 -16.24 -5.70 4.35
C GLY A 122 -17.64 -5.47 4.91
N ALA A 123 -18.04 -4.21 5.02
CA ALA A 123 -19.37 -3.83 5.50
C ALA A 123 -20.51 -4.37 4.63
N ASP A 124 -20.25 -4.60 3.35
CA ASP A 124 -21.16 -5.20 2.36
C ASP A 124 -21.21 -6.74 2.43
N GLY A 125 -20.54 -7.35 3.41
CA GLY A 125 -20.45 -8.81 3.56
C GLY A 125 -19.48 -9.50 2.60
N THR A 126 -18.88 -8.78 1.64
CA THR A 126 -17.93 -9.37 0.70
C THR A 126 -16.54 -9.55 1.30
N MET A 127 -15.83 -10.60 0.87
CA MET A 127 -14.43 -10.79 1.25
C MET A 127 -13.54 -9.84 0.47
N LYS A 128 -12.81 -9.01 1.18
CA LYS A 128 -11.88 -8.00 0.62
C LYS A 128 -10.44 -8.37 0.94
N GLN A 129 -9.56 -8.09 -0.01
CA GLN A 129 -8.12 -8.30 0.16
C GLN A 129 -7.42 -6.97 0.44
N THR A 130 -6.51 -7.00 1.41
CA THR A 130 -5.62 -5.90 1.76
C THR A 130 -4.22 -6.42 2.11
N SER A 131 -3.42 -5.64 2.81
CA SER A 131 -2.14 -6.08 3.38
C SER A 131 -1.98 -5.56 4.80
N VAL A 132 -1.15 -6.25 5.59
CA VAL A 132 -0.80 -5.77 6.94
C VAL A 132 -0.24 -4.35 6.90
N GLY A 133 0.60 -4.05 5.91
CA GLY A 133 1.18 -2.70 5.74
C GLY A 133 0.12 -1.63 5.49
N GLN A 134 -0.89 -1.92 4.67
CA GLN A 134 -1.98 -0.99 4.37
C GLN A 134 -2.89 -0.77 5.58
N LEU A 135 -3.27 -1.84 6.27
CA LEU A 135 -4.05 -1.74 7.51
C LEU A 135 -3.32 -0.91 8.57
N ASN A 136 -2.03 -1.20 8.76
CA ASN A 136 -1.20 -0.49 9.72
C ASN A 136 -1.07 1.00 9.36
N PHE A 137 -0.86 1.32 8.08
CA PHE A 137 -0.79 2.69 7.60
C PHE A 137 -2.08 3.46 7.95
N TRP A 138 -3.24 2.95 7.54
CA TRP A 138 -4.51 3.64 7.79
C TRP A 138 -4.84 3.75 9.27
N HIS A 139 -4.60 2.68 10.04
CA HIS A 139 -4.82 2.68 11.48
C HIS A 139 -4.01 3.77 12.18
N VAL A 140 -2.69 3.78 11.97
CA VAL A 140 -1.79 4.74 12.64
C VAL A 140 -2.05 6.16 12.17
N MET A 141 -2.15 6.38 10.86
CA MET A 141 -2.33 7.73 10.31
C MET A 141 -3.65 8.35 10.77
N ASN A 142 -4.70 7.56 10.93
CA ASN A 142 -5.96 8.07 11.48
C ASN A 142 -5.90 8.28 12.99
N ARG A 143 -5.34 7.34 13.74
CA ARG A 143 -5.23 7.43 15.21
C ARG A 143 -4.36 8.60 15.64
N ASP A 144 -3.18 8.72 15.01
CA ASP A 144 -2.14 9.65 15.47
C ASP A 144 -2.26 11.02 14.80
N PHE A 145 -2.78 11.08 13.58
CA PHE A 145 -2.87 12.32 12.82
C PHE A 145 -4.31 12.73 12.40
N GLY A 146 -5.33 11.87 12.52
CA GLY A 146 -6.68 12.18 12.00
C GLY A 146 -6.69 12.31 10.48
N PHE A 147 -5.97 11.43 9.78
CA PHE A 147 -5.68 11.55 8.36
C PHE A 147 -6.94 11.58 7.47
N ALA A 148 -8.05 10.95 7.90
CA ALA A 148 -9.32 11.02 7.20
C ALA A 148 -9.81 12.47 7.01
N GLU A 149 -9.59 13.35 7.99
CA GLU A 149 -9.94 14.78 7.87
C GLU A 149 -9.05 15.52 6.86
N VAL A 150 -7.76 15.14 6.78
CA VAL A 150 -6.84 15.69 5.77
C VAL A 150 -7.34 15.36 4.36
N LEU A 151 -7.80 14.12 4.16
CA LEU A 151 -8.34 13.67 2.87
C LEU A 151 -9.68 14.33 2.49
N ARG A 152 -10.35 15.00 3.42
CA ARG A 152 -11.57 15.77 3.16
C ARG A 152 -11.32 17.19 2.66
N ARG A 153 -10.05 17.64 2.55
CA ARG A 153 -9.66 18.99 2.12
C ARG A 153 -9.42 19.05 0.60
N PRO A 154 -10.38 19.47 -0.23
CA PRO A 154 -10.24 19.42 -1.69
C PRO A 154 -9.11 20.31 -2.22
N ALA A 155 -8.94 21.50 -1.66
CA ALA A 155 -7.86 22.41 -2.05
C ALA A 155 -6.47 21.82 -1.80
N LEU A 156 -6.28 21.07 -0.69
CA LEU A 156 -5.04 20.38 -0.40
C LEU A 156 -4.76 19.26 -1.40
N LEU A 157 -5.78 18.48 -1.73
CA LEU A 157 -5.64 17.38 -2.69
C LEU A 157 -5.32 17.87 -4.09
N GLU A 158 -5.85 19.03 -4.49
CA GLU A 158 -5.51 19.67 -5.76
C GLU A 158 -4.07 20.18 -5.75
N ALA A 159 -3.62 20.85 -4.70
CA ALA A 159 -2.24 21.29 -4.56
C ALA A 159 -1.24 20.12 -4.61
N VAL A 160 -1.58 18.97 -4.02
CA VAL A 160 -0.78 17.73 -4.11
C VAL A 160 -0.72 17.25 -5.55
N ARG A 161 -1.84 17.28 -6.28
CA ARG A 161 -1.91 16.86 -7.71
C ARG A 161 -1.03 17.72 -8.59
N GLU A 162 -1.09 19.03 -8.41
CA GLU A 162 -0.24 19.98 -9.13
C GLU A 162 1.25 19.76 -8.85
N ASP A 163 1.62 19.54 -7.58
CA ASP A 163 3.00 19.29 -7.19
C ASP A 163 3.55 18.00 -7.82
N MET A 164 2.75 16.93 -7.85
CA MET A 164 3.09 15.68 -8.53
C MET A 164 3.30 15.90 -10.04
N GLN A 165 2.47 16.69 -10.70
CA GLN A 165 2.61 17.02 -12.13
C GLN A 165 3.90 17.79 -12.39
N LYS A 166 4.22 18.78 -11.55
CA LYS A 166 5.46 19.55 -11.66
C LYS A 166 6.70 18.67 -11.55
N ASP A 167 6.71 17.72 -10.62
CA ASP A 167 7.83 16.77 -10.45
C ASP A 167 7.97 15.81 -11.64
N THR A 168 6.85 15.30 -12.16
CA THR A 168 6.84 14.44 -13.36
C THR A 168 7.44 15.17 -14.55
N ASN A 169 7.02 16.40 -14.80
CA ASN A 169 7.52 17.24 -15.90
C ASN A 169 9.03 17.54 -15.76
N LYS A 170 9.51 17.79 -14.53
CA LYS A 170 10.96 17.95 -14.26
C LYS A 170 11.73 16.66 -14.59
N GLY A 171 11.20 15.52 -14.18
CA GLY A 171 11.79 14.21 -14.45
C GLY A 171 11.90 13.92 -15.94
N GLU A 172 10.86 14.19 -16.72
CA GLU A 172 10.87 14.01 -18.18
C GLU A 172 11.89 14.93 -18.89
N LYS A 173 11.94 16.22 -18.49
CA LYS A 173 12.94 17.14 -19.00
C LYS A 173 14.37 16.66 -18.73
N LYS A 174 14.63 16.14 -17.53
CA LYS A 174 15.95 15.61 -17.17
C LYS A 174 16.28 14.36 -17.99
N ARG A 175 15.34 13.44 -18.20
CA ARG A 175 15.54 12.23 -19.05
C ARG A 175 15.80 12.59 -20.52
N LYS A 176 15.07 13.57 -21.08
CA LYS A 176 15.30 14.05 -22.45
C LYS A 176 16.71 14.67 -22.60
N ARG A 177 17.17 15.44 -21.62
CA ARG A 177 18.54 16.02 -21.62
C ARG A 177 19.61 14.95 -21.51
N SER A 178 19.44 13.93 -20.67
CA SER A 178 20.37 12.81 -20.51
C SER A 178 20.47 11.99 -21.81
N ARG A 179 19.34 11.70 -22.46
CA ARG A 179 19.34 10.98 -23.74
C ARG A 179 20.05 11.73 -24.88
N ARG A 180 19.95 13.08 -24.89
CA ARG A 180 20.65 13.91 -25.90
C ARG A 180 22.16 13.98 -25.65
N LYS A 181 22.62 13.74 -24.42
CA LYS A 181 24.05 13.73 -24.05
C LYS A 181 24.70 12.36 -24.12
N ALA A 182 23.91 11.28 -24.31
CA ALA A 182 24.47 9.96 -24.51
C ALA A 182 25.21 9.90 -25.85
N PRO A 183 26.48 9.49 -25.89
CA PRO A 183 27.21 9.35 -27.16
C PRO A 183 26.49 8.34 -28.03
N PRO A 184 26.51 8.53 -29.38
CA PRO A 184 25.92 7.57 -30.29
C PRO A 184 26.61 6.22 -30.09
N VAL A 185 25.82 5.16 -29.87
CA VAL A 185 26.36 3.79 -29.75
C VAL A 185 27.01 3.45 -31.07
N SER A 186 28.34 3.28 -31.06
CA SER A 186 29.09 3.04 -32.28
C SER A 186 28.58 1.74 -32.95
N PRO A 187 28.44 1.70 -34.27
CA PRO A 187 27.94 0.52 -35.02
C PRO A 187 28.75 -0.75 -34.74
N THR A 188 30.02 -0.61 -34.40
CA THR A 188 30.96 -1.71 -34.11
C THR A 188 30.54 -2.57 -32.94
N ILE A 189 29.92 -1.98 -31.90
CA ILE A 189 29.44 -2.73 -30.73
C ILE A 189 28.23 -3.60 -31.08
N LYS A 190 27.34 -3.14 -31.96
CA LYS A 190 26.18 -3.94 -32.41
C LYS A 190 26.57 -5.18 -33.21
N MET A 191 27.61 -5.09 -34.03
CA MET A 191 28.09 -6.22 -34.82
C MET A 191 28.80 -7.29 -33.98
N ARG A 192 29.47 -6.90 -32.89
CA ARG A 192 30.14 -7.85 -31.97
C ARG A 192 29.13 -8.67 -31.15
N ALA A 193 28.03 -8.07 -30.71
CA ALA A 193 26.96 -8.77 -30.01
C ALA A 193 26.22 -9.79 -30.89
N LEU A 194 26.02 -9.47 -32.18
CA LEU A 194 25.39 -10.36 -33.13
C LEU A 194 26.27 -11.57 -33.55
N ARG A 195 27.60 -11.43 -33.54
CA ARG A 195 28.51 -12.54 -33.81
C ARG A 195 28.63 -13.55 -32.66
N GLN A 196 28.42 -13.14 -31.42
CA GLN A 196 28.44 -14.01 -30.24
C GLN A 196 27.14 -14.78 -30.02
N ALA A 197 26.04 -14.43 -30.70
CA ALA A 197 24.73 -15.05 -30.58
C ALA A 197 24.46 -16.17 -31.64
N ARG A 198 25.46 -16.62 -32.39
CA ARG A 198 25.31 -17.80 -33.28
C ARG A 198 25.64 -19.06 -32.47
N PRO A 199 24.67 -19.96 -32.21
CA PRO A 199 24.96 -21.29 -31.70
C PRO A 199 25.70 -22.09 -32.78
N GLY A 200 26.77 -22.76 -32.36
CA GLY A 200 27.44 -23.77 -33.11
C GLY A 200 26.66 -25.09 -33.11
#